data_55a32b9f864786ebdd552405e82bbd28
#
_entry.id   55a32b9f864786ebdd552405e82bbd28
#
_cell.length_a   1.000
_cell.length_b   1.000
_cell.length_c   1.000
_cell.angle_alpha   90.00
_cell.angle_beta   90.00
_cell.angle_gamma   90.00
#
_symmetry.space_group_name_H-M   'P 1'
#
loop_
_entity.id
_entity.type
_entity.pdbx_description
1 polymer ?
#
loop_
_entity_poly.entity_id
_entity_poly.type
_entity_poly.pdbx_seq_one_letter_code
_entity_poly.pdbx_strand_id
1 'polypeptide(L)'
;MIAALKQLAGGRFAPASVDGLEPRPAYWRVRPGEIGAVCESVRRGRSEVIARTPGGFPVYAVFYGDFSEPPPQTNWSAGSSSTSDSSYFRRAGLPPTVVWCAGIHGAEAESVAFAVNLIELLEHGADLLGRSHERLVSLLGHYRLIVLPCVNMDGRSISPDHLRGVPYETFRRVSQGCWLDGSLIGWRGSKEFFPLPLDRVAYPGGYPNSEGFNIMHDACPGHIRTAEAKALLRLIERYSADFVLNAHSCEGEPVLLPPSEFNYLSHVGRGLRAYSAVNRALFEAGLRKTPAGEGRPGRQVNLNNLFTLASGALALTLECTVSGGLSFEQMLDVNFVTFETLLESGLADPFVKRETLLR
;
A
#
# COMPACT_ATOMS: atom_id res chain seq x y z
N MET A 1 -33.15 1.92 -11.00
CA MET A 1 -32.01 0.99 -10.86
C MET A 1 -30.72 1.72 -10.41
N ILE A 2 -30.29 2.80 -11.08
CA ILE A 2 -29.07 3.56 -10.69
C ILE A 2 -29.19 4.21 -9.30
N ALA A 3 -30.38 4.73 -8.93
CA ALA A 3 -30.58 5.31 -7.60
C ALA A 3 -30.58 4.28 -6.47
N ALA A 4 -31.05 3.06 -6.72
CA ALA A 4 -31.02 1.96 -5.75
C ALA A 4 -29.61 1.39 -5.55
N LEU A 5 -28.75 1.42 -6.57
CA LEU A 5 -27.36 0.99 -6.49
C LEU A 5 -26.49 2.03 -5.74
N LYS A 6 -26.84 3.31 -5.77
CA LYS A 6 -26.19 4.36 -4.95
C LYS A 6 -26.48 4.23 -3.45
N GLN A 7 -27.51 3.48 -3.08
CA GLN A 7 -27.84 3.20 -1.66
C GLN A 7 -27.13 1.93 -1.11
N LEU A 8 -26.52 1.12 -1.98
CA LEU A 8 -25.61 0.05 -1.56
C LEU A 8 -24.30 0.70 -1.15
N ALA A 9 -23.87 0.48 0.06
CA ALA A 9 -22.71 1.07 0.72
C ALA A 9 -21.56 1.37 -0.27
N GLY A 10 -21.40 2.63 -0.63
CA GLY A 10 -20.25 3.15 -1.35
C GLY A 10 -20.25 3.08 -2.87
N GLY A 11 -21.24 2.53 -3.60
CA GLY A 11 -21.03 2.45 -5.01
C GLY A 11 -22.22 2.12 -5.93
N ARG A 12 -21.99 2.36 -7.21
CA ARG A 12 -22.87 2.05 -8.34
C ARG A 12 -23.00 0.54 -8.58
N PHE A 13 -22.01 -0.25 -8.14
CA PHE A 13 -21.90 -1.68 -8.43
C PHE A 13 -22.12 -2.52 -7.17
N ALA A 14 -22.78 -3.66 -7.31
CA ALA A 14 -22.91 -4.65 -6.27
C ALA A 14 -21.56 -5.34 -6.00
N PRO A 15 -21.32 -5.82 -4.76
CA PRO A 15 -20.15 -6.64 -4.47
C PRO A 15 -20.08 -7.87 -5.39
N ALA A 16 -18.87 -8.20 -5.85
CA ALA A 16 -18.64 -9.41 -6.62
C ALA A 16 -18.91 -10.64 -5.76
N SER A 17 -19.66 -11.59 -6.29
CA SER A 17 -19.79 -12.93 -5.74
C SER A 17 -18.83 -13.87 -6.47
N VAL A 18 -18.08 -14.65 -5.71
CA VAL A 18 -17.19 -15.69 -6.23
C VAL A 18 -17.56 -16.99 -5.53
N ASP A 19 -18.09 -17.94 -6.31
CA ASP A 19 -18.50 -19.22 -5.79
C ASP A 19 -17.30 -20.06 -5.34
N GLY A 20 -17.49 -20.83 -4.27
CA GLY A 20 -16.48 -21.77 -3.78
C GLY A 20 -15.35 -21.13 -2.97
N LEU A 21 -15.42 -19.85 -2.64
CA LEU A 21 -14.47 -19.26 -1.69
C LEU A 21 -14.67 -19.88 -0.31
N GLU A 22 -13.55 -20.29 0.30
CA GLU A 22 -13.57 -20.76 1.69
C GLU A 22 -13.92 -19.61 2.65
N PRO A 23 -14.50 -19.89 3.81
CA PRO A 23 -14.72 -18.87 4.84
C PRO A 23 -13.39 -18.28 5.28
N ARG A 24 -13.29 -16.95 5.34
CA ARG A 24 -12.11 -16.28 5.90
C ARG A 24 -12.03 -16.50 7.41
N PRO A 25 -10.84 -16.62 7.97
CA PRO A 25 -10.67 -16.70 9.42
C PRO A 25 -10.97 -15.34 10.11
N ALA A 26 -11.24 -15.37 11.41
CA ALA A 26 -11.62 -14.18 12.19
C ALA A 26 -10.54 -13.08 12.23
N TYR A 27 -9.28 -13.47 12.10
CA TYR A 27 -8.14 -12.53 12.05
C TYR A 27 -7.97 -11.83 10.68
N TRP A 28 -8.75 -12.24 9.67
CA TRP A 28 -8.71 -11.65 8.33
C TRP A 28 -9.78 -10.55 8.21
N ARG A 29 -9.54 -9.41 8.85
CA ARG A 29 -10.47 -8.27 8.87
C ARG A 29 -10.14 -7.30 7.73
N VAL A 30 -11.02 -7.24 6.73
CA VAL A 30 -10.76 -6.49 5.50
C VAL A 30 -11.96 -5.68 4.99
N ARG A 31 -13.14 -5.84 5.61
CA ARG A 31 -14.33 -5.10 5.21
C ARG A 31 -14.26 -3.65 5.67
N PRO A 32 -14.82 -2.70 4.91
CA PRO A 32 -14.79 -1.29 5.27
C PRO A 32 -15.19 -0.99 6.72
N GLY A 33 -16.26 -1.62 7.20
CA GLY A 33 -16.71 -1.45 8.59
C GLY A 33 -15.73 -1.99 9.64
N GLU A 34 -15.02 -3.08 9.35
CA GLU A 34 -14.00 -3.67 10.24
C GLU A 34 -12.76 -2.78 10.29
N ILE A 35 -12.32 -2.28 9.13
CA ILE A 35 -11.21 -1.34 9.02
C ILE A 35 -11.51 -0.06 9.81
N GLY A 36 -12.72 0.49 9.60
CA GLY A 36 -13.18 1.67 10.32
C GLY A 36 -13.18 1.45 11.84
N ALA A 37 -13.76 0.34 12.32
CA ALA A 37 -13.82 0.01 13.73
C ALA A 37 -12.43 -0.08 14.39
N VAL A 38 -11.45 -0.70 13.70
CA VAL A 38 -10.07 -0.76 14.19
C VAL A 38 -9.44 0.63 14.22
N CYS A 39 -9.55 1.42 13.15
CA CYS A 39 -9.00 2.78 13.11
C CYS A 39 -9.61 3.70 14.18
N GLU A 40 -10.89 3.61 14.43
CA GLU A 40 -11.62 4.41 15.45
C GLU A 40 -11.31 3.95 16.89
N SER A 41 -10.86 2.70 17.07
CA SER A 41 -10.49 2.16 18.38
C SER A 41 -9.05 2.50 18.81
N VAL A 42 -8.23 3.07 17.95
CA VAL A 42 -6.82 3.45 18.23
C VAL A 42 -6.73 4.37 19.46
N ARG A 43 -5.81 4.04 20.39
CA ARG A 43 -5.56 4.79 21.65
C ARG A 43 -4.09 5.07 21.91
N ARG A 44 -3.18 4.16 21.54
CA ARG A 44 -1.72 4.36 21.69
C ARG A 44 -1.16 5.19 20.55
N GLY A 45 -1.75 5.03 19.36
CA GLY A 45 -1.49 5.85 18.20
C GLY A 45 -2.50 7.00 18.07
N ARG A 46 -2.49 7.65 16.92
CA ARG A 46 -3.45 8.67 16.51
C ARG A 46 -4.05 8.29 15.17
N SER A 47 -5.37 8.25 15.08
CA SER A 47 -6.09 7.96 13.83
C SER A 47 -6.72 9.22 13.27
N GLU A 48 -6.59 9.44 11.97
CA GLU A 48 -7.18 10.57 11.25
C GLU A 48 -7.86 10.09 9.96
N VAL A 49 -8.95 10.75 9.59
CA VAL A 49 -9.54 10.65 8.25
C VAL A 49 -8.86 11.69 7.36
N ILE A 50 -8.02 11.25 6.44
CA ILE A 50 -7.24 12.13 5.55
C ILE A 50 -7.97 12.50 4.27
N ALA A 51 -8.96 11.70 3.87
CA ALA A 51 -9.83 11.93 2.73
C ALA A 51 -11.14 11.17 2.88
N ARG A 52 -12.07 11.46 1.98
CA ARG A 52 -13.22 10.59 1.69
C ARG A 52 -13.16 10.17 0.24
N THR A 53 -13.42 8.88 0.01
CA THR A 53 -13.57 8.37 -1.37
C THR A 53 -14.80 8.96 -2.05
N PRO A 54 -14.91 8.93 -3.38
CA PRO A 54 -16.13 9.35 -4.09
C PRO A 54 -17.37 8.57 -3.64
N GLY A 55 -17.22 7.32 -3.19
CA GLY A 55 -18.30 6.51 -2.59
C GLY A 55 -18.67 6.92 -1.16
N GLY A 56 -17.95 7.88 -0.56
CA GLY A 56 -18.23 8.44 0.77
C GLY A 56 -17.49 7.74 1.92
N PHE A 57 -16.70 6.71 1.68
CA PHE A 57 -15.92 6.02 2.72
C PHE A 57 -14.77 6.89 3.22
N PRO A 58 -14.46 6.85 4.53
CA PRO A 58 -13.28 7.50 5.06
C PRO A 58 -12.01 6.76 4.63
N VAL A 59 -10.97 7.52 4.27
CA VAL A 59 -9.59 7.02 4.11
C VAL A 59 -8.85 7.36 5.39
N TYR A 60 -8.46 6.33 6.15
CA TYR A 60 -7.79 6.49 7.43
C TYR A 60 -6.27 6.50 7.29
N ALA A 61 -5.61 7.30 8.12
CA ALA A 61 -4.19 7.19 8.42
C ALA A 61 -4.01 7.03 9.93
N VAL A 62 -3.25 6.03 10.35
CA VAL A 62 -2.93 5.75 11.77
C VAL A 62 -1.45 6.02 11.98
N PHE A 63 -1.13 6.80 13.01
CA PHE A 63 0.20 7.33 13.31
C PHE A 63 0.73 6.77 14.61
N TYR A 64 1.97 6.27 14.59
CA TYR A 64 2.72 5.83 15.77
C TYR A 64 4.07 6.54 15.83
N GLY A 65 4.39 7.12 16.98
CA GLY A 65 5.56 7.96 17.21
C GLY A 65 5.20 9.45 17.32
N ASP A 66 6.22 10.31 17.49
CA ASP A 66 6.03 11.75 17.63
C ASP A 66 5.98 12.45 16.26
N PHE A 67 4.85 13.05 15.95
CA PHE A 67 4.58 13.84 14.75
C PHE A 67 4.23 15.30 15.10
N SER A 68 4.73 15.79 16.20
CA SER A 68 4.45 17.15 16.68
C SER A 68 5.27 18.25 15.97
N GLU A 69 6.31 17.87 15.20
CA GLU A 69 7.09 18.86 14.48
C GLU A 69 6.28 19.60 13.41
N PRO A 70 6.60 20.88 13.16
CA PRO A 70 5.95 21.63 12.09
C PRO A 70 6.24 20.97 10.73
N PRO A 71 5.33 21.12 9.74
CA PRO A 71 5.58 20.64 8.40
C PRO A 71 6.85 21.27 7.81
N PRO A 72 7.55 20.58 6.91
CA PRO A 72 8.73 21.11 6.26
C PRO A 72 8.39 22.37 5.45
N GLN A 73 9.33 23.33 5.42
CA GLN A 73 9.17 24.60 4.69
C GLN A 73 9.94 24.61 3.36
N THR A 74 10.47 23.47 2.95
CA THR A 74 11.16 23.29 1.67
C THR A 74 10.62 22.04 0.98
N ASN A 75 10.88 21.91 -0.30
CA ASN A 75 10.46 20.76 -1.10
C ASN A 75 11.69 19.96 -1.61
N TRP A 76 11.43 18.79 -2.16
CA TRP A 76 12.48 17.92 -2.66
C TRP A 76 13.34 18.58 -3.74
N SER A 77 12.74 19.37 -4.63
CA SER A 77 13.48 20.06 -5.69
C SER A 77 14.52 21.01 -5.13
N ALA A 78 14.18 21.78 -4.10
CA ALA A 78 15.13 22.67 -3.43
C ALA A 78 16.16 21.88 -2.60
N GLY A 79 15.74 20.82 -1.92
CA GLY A 79 16.62 19.97 -1.12
C GLY A 79 17.61 19.16 -1.97
N SER A 80 17.20 18.68 -3.14
CA SER A 80 18.04 17.84 -4.01
C SER A 80 19.22 18.57 -4.64
N SER A 81 19.21 19.90 -4.68
CA SER A 81 20.34 20.70 -5.17
C SER A 81 21.42 20.95 -4.14
N SER A 82 21.23 20.54 -2.88
CA SER A 82 22.20 20.66 -1.80
C SER A 82 23.09 19.42 -1.65
N THR A 83 24.17 19.56 -0.91
CA THR A 83 25.07 18.46 -0.58
C THR A 83 24.53 17.54 0.50
N SER A 84 23.42 17.91 1.13
CA SER A 84 22.79 17.18 2.21
C SER A 84 21.32 16.91 1.88
N ASP A 85 21.04 15.73 1.43
CA ASP A 85 19.73 15.17 1.07
C ASP A 85 18.50 15.75 1.84
N SER A 86 17.56 14.97 2.20
CA SER A 86 16.28 15.31 2.82
C SER A 86 16.36 16.06 4.17
N SER A 87 17.53 16.37 4.67
CA SER A 87 17.71 17.17 5.88
C SER A 87 17.08 18.56 5.80
N TYR A 88 16.87 19.07 4.60
CA TYR A 88 16.06 20.28 4.39
C TYR A 88 14.58 20.10 4.75
N PHE A 89 14.08 18.88 4.71
CA PHE A 89 12.68 18.59 4.98
C PHE A 89 12.40 18.39 6.46
N ARG A 90 13.45 18.20 7.28
CA ARG A 90 13.30 17.80 8.67
C ARG A 90 14.44 18.23 9.56
N ARG A 91 14.14 18.41 10.85
CA ARG A 91 15.17 18.60 11.87
C ARG A 91 16.06 17.37 11.98
N ALA A 92 17.35 17.58 12.12
CA ALA A 92 18.31 16.54 12.44
C ALA A 92 17.91 15.80 13.73
N GLY A 93 18.12 14.49 13.77
CA GLY A 93 17.87 13.66 14.95
C GLY A 93 16.44 13.11 15.08
N LEU A 94 15.50 13.47 14.22
CA LEU A 94 14.18 12.83 14.21
C LEU A 94 14.26 11.42 13.63
N PRO A 95 13.52 10.44 14.19
CA PRO A 95 13.41 9.11 13.60
C PRO A 95 12.86 9.16 12.17
N PRO A 96 13.30 8.27 11.27
CA PRO A 96 12.75 8.18 9.92
C PRO A 96 11.25 7.88 9.95
N THR A 97 10.52 8.43 8.97
CA THR A 97 9.09 8.15 8.79
C THR A 97 8.92 7.06 7.74
N VAL A 98 8.30 5.98 8.14
CA VAL A 98 7.94 4.85 7.30
C VAL A 98 6.43 4.85 7.09
N VAL A 99 5.99 4.64 5.86
CA VAL A 99 4.58 4.57 5.50
C VAL A 99 4.27 3.17 4.98
N TRP A 100 3.33 2.49 5.63
CA TRP A 100 2.68 1.30 5.09
C TRP A 100 1.41 1.74 4.38
N CYS A 101 1.33 1.52 3.08
CA CYS A 101 0.19 1.89 2.25
C CYS A 101 -0.45 0.63 1.66
N ALA A 102 -1.68 0.31 2.05
CA ALA A 102 -2.41 -0.86 1.60
C ALA A 102 -3.69 -0.51 0.85
N GLY A 103 -4.18 -1.45 0.05
CA GLY A 103 -5.48 -1.36 -0.60
C GLY A 103 -5.64 -0.19 -1.56
N ILE A 104 -4.58 0.24 -2.26
CA ILE A 104 -4.71 1.14 -3.41
C ILE A 104 -5.54 0.47 -4.49
N HIS A 105 -5.39 -0.84 -4.65
CA HIS A 105 -6.34 -1.68 -5.36
C HIS A 105 -7.24 -2.38 -4.34
N GLY A 106 -8.50 -2.05 -4.31
CA GLY A 106 -9.43 -2.53 -3.29
C GLY A 106 -9.66 -4.05 -3.28
N ALA A 107 -9.44 -4.77 -4.38
CA ALA A 107 -9.53 -6.23 -4.43
C ALA A 107 -8.38 -6.95 -3.73
N GLU A 108 -7.25 -6.27 -3.47
CA GLU A 108 -6.03 -6.82 -2.90
C GLU A 108 -6.11 -6.77 -1.37
N ALA A 109 -6.68 -7.83 -0.78
CA ALA A 109 -7.07 -7.88 0.62
C ALA A 109 -5.92 -8.19 1.60
N GLU A 110 -4.84 -8.82 1.11
CA GLU A 110 -3.74 -9.38 1.91
C GLU A 110 -3.02 -8.31 2.73
N SER A 111 -2.66 -7.22 2.06
CA SER A 111 -1.99 -6.07 2.68
C SER A 111 -2.91 -5.28 3.61
N VAL A 112 -4.23 -5.29 3.34
CA VAL A 112 -5.26 -4.71 4.20
C VAL A 112 -5.39 -5.51 5.49
N ALA A 113 -5.48 -6.85 5.38
CA ALA A 113 -5.53 -7.74 6.54
C ALA A 113 -4.28 -7.58 7.42
N PHE A 114 -3.10 -7.49 6.81
CA PHE A 114 -1.87 -7.20 7.55
C PHE A 114 -1.92 -5.84 8.26
N ALA A 115 -2.33 -4.77 7.57
CA ALA A 115 -2.39 -3.45 8.18
C ALA A 115 -3.31 -3.40 9.42
N VAL A 116 -4.43 -4.12 9.38
CA VAL A 116 -5.31 -4.28 10.54
C VAL A 116 -4.60 -5.05 11.66
N ASN A 117 -3.93 -6.17 11.34
CA ASN A 117 -3.17 -6.95 12.33
C ASN A 117 -1.99 -6.16 12.91
N LEU A 118 -1.33 -5.31 12.12
CA LEU A 118 -0.27 -4.42 12.59
C LEU A 118 -0.81 -3.37 13.58
N ILE A 119 -1.96 -2.78 13.31
CA ILE A 119 -2.61 -1.83 14.23
C ILE A 119 -2.98 -2.54 15.53
N GLU A 120 -3.60 -3.72 15.47
CA GLU A 120 -3.94 -4.52 16.66
C GLU A 120 -2.68 -4.89 17.48
N LEU A 121 -1.60 -5.29 16.81
CA LEU A 121 -0.31 -5.56 17.46
C LEU A 121 0.19 -4.34 18.23
N LEU A 122 0.16 -3.15 17.62
CA LEU A 122 0.67 -1.93 18.24
C LEU A 122 -0.24 -1.39 19.35
N GLU A 123 -1.55 -1.59 19.23
CA GLU A 123 -2.51 -1.18 20.25
C GLU A 123 -2.58 -2.14 21.45
N HIS A 124 -2.46 -3.45 21.20
CA HIS A 124 -2.76 -4.47 22.19
C HIS A 124 -1.55 -5.37 22.56
N GLY A 125 -0.44 -5.25 21.85
CA GLY A 125 0.78 -6.05 22.08
C GLY A 125 0.78 -7.40 21.37
N ALA A 126 -0.27 -7.75 20.66
CA ALA A 126 -0.38 -8.96 19.85
C ALA A 126 -1.25 -8.73 18.62
N ASP A 127 -0.96 -9.42 17.51
CA ASP A 127 -1.83 -9.46 16.35
C ASP A 127 -3.12 -10.27 16.66
N LEU A 128 -4.04 -10.32 15.70
CA LEU A 128 -5.31 -11.05 15.86
C LEU A 128 -5.14 -12.59 15.93
N LEU A 129 -3.92 -13.09 15.73
CA LEU A 129 -3.53 -14.49 15.97
C LEU A 129 -2.89 -14.69 17.37
N GLY A 130 -2.71 -13.61 18.16
CA GLY A 130 -2.08 -13.65 19.47
C GLY A 130 -0.55 -13.65 19.43
N ARG A 131 0.08 -13.28 18.31
CA ARG A 131 1.55 -13.25 18.14
C ARG A 131 2.11 -11.87 18.49
N SER A 132 3.19 -11.82 19.28
CA SER A 132 3.77 -10.56 19.79
C SER A 132 4.70 -9.85 18.80
N HIS A 133 5.26 -10.55 17.82
CA HIS A 133 6.21 -10.00 16.83
C HIS A 133 7.29 -9.10 17.46
N GLU A 134 7.93 -9.54 18.53
CA GLU A 134 8.83 -8.74 19.37
C GLU A 134 9.94 -8.03 18.59
N ARG A 135 10.52 -8.72 17.58
CA ARG A 135 11.55 -8.15 16.73
C ARG A 135 11.01 -6.97 15.90
N LEU A 136 9.85 -7.13 15.28
CA LEU A 136 9.21 -6.05 14.52
C LEU A 136 8.90 -4.84 15.43
N VAL A 137 8.33 -5.08 16.60
CA VAL A 137 8.02 -4.03 17.57
C VAL A 137 9.29 -3.30 18.01
N SER A 138 10.38 -4.03 18.28
CA SER A 138 11.69 -3.45 18.61
C SER A 138 12.23 -2.56 17.47
N LEU A 139 12.17 -3.05 16.23
CA LEU A 139 12.61 -2.29 15.06
C LEU A 139 11.78 -1.01 14.87
N LEU A 140 10.46 -1.10 15.05
CA LEU A 140 9.56 0.07 14.93
C LEU A 140 9.86 1.15 15.96
N GLY A 141 10.49 0.83 17.09
CA GLY A 141 10.98 1.83 18.06
C GLY A 141 12.01 2.83 17.50
N HIS A 142 12.63 2.51 16.37
CA HIS A 142 13.59 3.41 15.67
C HIS A 142 12.93 4.29 14.61
N TYR A 143 11.63 4.16 14.39
CA TYR A 143 10.89 4.81 13.30
C TYR A 143 9.65 5.54 13.81
N ARG A 144 9.18 6.46 13.00
CA ARG A 144 7.80 6.93 13.04
C ARG A 144 7.03 6.18 11.96
N LEU A 145 5.87 5.68 12.31
CA LEU A 145 5.08 4.85 11.40
C LEU A 145 3.75 5.52 11.07
N ILE A 146 3.40 5.51 9.79
CA ILE A 146 2.06 5.84 9.30
C ILE A 146 1.51 4.59 8.63
N VAL A 147 0.35 4.11 9.07
CA VAL A 147 -0.36 2.98 8.47
C VAL A 147 -1.60 3.50 7.75
N LEU A 148 -1.70 3.22 6.46
CA LEU A 148 -2.87 3.45 5.63
C LEU A 148 -3.50 2.07 5.36
N PRO A 149 -4.48 1.64 6.15
CA PRO A 149 -4.95 0.26 6.10
C PRO A 149 -5.71 -0.07 4.82
N CYS A 150 -6.38 0.89 4.20
CA CYS A 150 -6.99 0.75 2.89
C CYS A 150 -7.25 2.11 2.27
N VAL A 151 -6.66 2.36 1.10
CA VAL A 151 -6.80 3.63 0.38
C VAL A 151 -8.05 3.63 -0.50
N ASN A 152 -8.24 2.59 -1.30
CA ASN A 152 -9.40 2.43 -2.18
C ASN A 152 -10.53 1.67 -1.47
N MET A 153 -11.18 2.33 -0.52
CA MET A 153 -12.31 1.76 0.19
C MET A 153 -13.52 1.49 -0.73
N ASP A 154 -13.65 2.24 -1.83
CA ASP A 154 -14.71 1.99 -2.82
C ASP A 154 -14.51 0.63 -3.50
N GLY A 155 -13.32 0.40 -4.06
CA GLY A 155 -12.97 -0.88 -4.66
C GLY A 155 -13.01 -2.03 -3.65
N ARG A 156 -12.61 -1.76 -2.37
CA ARG A 156 -12.71 -2.76 -1.30
C ARG A 156 -14.16 -3.16 -1.00
N SER A 157 -15.08 -2.20 -1.01
CA SER A 157 -16.49 -2.42 -0.68
C SER A 157 -17.23 -3.33 -1.67
N ILE A 158 -16.75 -3.40 -2.92
CA ILE A 158 -17.34 -4.21 -3.99
C ILE A 158 -16.55 -5.50 -4.27
N SER A 159 -15.44 -5.70 -3.59
CA SER A 159 -14.59 -6.90 -3.76
C SER A 159 -14.88 -7.94 -2.68
N PRO A 160 -14.69 -9.25 -2.96
CA PRO A 160 -14.79 -10.29 -1.95
C PRO A 160 -13.73 -10.12 -0.86
N ASP A 161 -13.91 -10.79 0.27
CA ASP A 161 -13.00 -10.70 1.40
C ASP A 161 -11.58 -11.21 1.11
N HIS A 162 -11.42 -12.07 0.13
CA HIS A 162 -10.16 -12.57 -0.39
C HIS A 162 -10.34 -13.16 -1.80
N LEU A 163 -9.22 -13.41 -2.46
CA LEU A 163 -9.16 -14.11 -3.75
C LEU A 163 -8.25 -15.35 -3.70
N ARG A 164 -8.02 -15.87 -2.48
CA ARG A 164 -7.15 -17.02 -2.27
C ARG A 164 -7.65 -18.24 -3.03
N GLY A 165 -6.77 -18.80 -3.86
CA GLY A 165 -7.04 -20.05 -4.57
C GLY A 165 -8.02 -19.95 -5.75
N VAL A 166 -8.48 -18.76 -6.11
CA VAL A 166 -9.34 -18.60 -7.29
C VAL A 166 -8.57 -18.81 -8.59
N PRO A 167 -9.23 -19.29 -9.64
CA PRO A 167 -8.63 -19.34 -10.97
C PRO A 167 -8.16 -17.97 -11.45
N TYR A 168 -7.10 -17.95 -12.25
CA TYR A 168 -6.51 -16.73 -12.82
C TYR A 168 -7.53 -15.80 -13.47
N GLU A 169 -8.44 -16.34 -14.26
CA GLU A 169 -9.48 -15.57 -14.94
C GLU A 169 -10.45 -14.91 -13.94
N THR A 170 -10.82 -15.62 -12.88
CA THR A 170 -11.68 -15.09 -11.81
C THR A 170 -10.96 -13.96 -11.07
N PHE A 171 -9.69 -14.15 -10.74
CA PHE A 171 -8.87 -13.11 -10.15
C PHE A 171 -8.86 -11.85 -11.03
N ARG A 172 -8.62 -12.01 -12.34
CA ARG A 172 -8.61 -10.88 -13.28
C ARG A 172 -9.97 -10.19 -13.39
N ARG A 173 -11.03 -10.97 -13.41
CA ARG A 173 -12.40 -10.45 -13.47
C ARG A 173 -12.74 -9.60 -12.24
N VAL A 174 -12.40 -10.09 -11.06
CA VAL A 174 -12.67 -9.40 -9.79
C VAL A 174 -11.75 -8.20 -9.58
N SER A 175 -10.48 -8.30 -9.93
CA SER A 175 -9.50 -7.21 -9.73
C SER A 175 -9.61 -6.13 -10.80
N GLN A 176 -9.74 -6.50 -12.08
CA GLN A 176 -9.65 -5.59 -13.23
C GLN A 176 -10.99 -5.32 -13.92
N GLY A 177 -12.01 -6.13 -13.61
CA GLY A 177 -13.34 -5.92 -14.14
C GLY A 177 -13.63 -6.56 -15.50
N CYS A 178 -14.87 -6.37 -15.98
CA CYS A 178 -15.33 -6.84 -17.27
C CYS A 178 -16.26 -5.83 -17.94
N TRP A 179 -16.24 -5.86 -19.28
CA TRP A 179 -17.12 -5.07 -20.13
C TRP A 179 -18.56 -5.63 -20.12
N LEU A 180 -19.51 -4.86 -20.67
CA LEU A 180 -20.92 -5.28 -20.78
C LEU A 180 -21.11 -6.54 -21.63
N ASP A 181 -20.21 -6.83 -22.57
CA ASP A 181 -20.22 -8.07 -23.36
C ASP A 181 -19.60 -9.27 -22.61
N GLY A 182 -19.17 -9.08 -21.37
CA GLY A 182 -18.57 -10.12 -20.53
C GLY A 182 -17.08 -10.33 -20.74
N SER A 183 -16.44 -9.68 -21.72
CA SER A 183 -14.99 -9.76 -21.90
C SER A 183 -14.23 -9.05 -20.77
N LEU A 184 -13.01 -9.52 -20.47
CA LEU A 184 -12.17 -8.92 -19.44
C LEU A 184 -11.67 -7.54 -19.88
N ILE A 185 -11.66 -6.57 -18.97
CA ILE A 185 -10.95 -5.31 -19.17
C ILE A 185 -9.46 -5.59 -19.23
N GLY A 186 -8.97 -6.46 -18.36
CA GLY A 186 -7.58 -6.89 -18.30
C GLY A 186 -6.62 -5.80 -17.80
N TRP A 187 -5.39 -6.20 -17.51
CA TRP A 187 -4.37 -5.29 -16.96
C TRP A 187 -4.08 -4.12 -17.88
N ARG A 188 -4.02 -4.36 -19.18
CA ARG A 188 -3.76 -3.33 -20.17
C ARG A 188 -4.91 -2.32 -20.20
N GLY A 189 -6.15 -2.79 -20.30
CA GLY A 189 -7.34 -1.95 -20.33
C GLY A 189 -7.51 -1.11 -19.07
N SER A 190 -7.17 -1.65 -17.89
CA SER A 190 -7.24 -0.90 -16.63
C SER A 190 -6.21 0.24 -16.53
N LYS A 191 -5.28 0.33 -17.47
CA LYS A 191 -4.31 1.43 -17.62
C LYS A 191 -4.60 2.34 -18.81
N GLU A 192 -5.19 1.80 -19.88
CA GLU A 192 -5.52 2.55 -21.10
C GLU A 192 -6.68 3.52 -20.89
N PHE A 193 -7.63 3.12 -20.05
CA PHE A 193 -8.82 3.93 -19.77
C PHE A 193 -8.68 4.64 -18.42
N PHE A 194 -8.64 5.97 -18.46
CA PHE A 194 -8.51 6.79 -17.27
C PHE A 194 -9.35 8.08 -17.39
N PRO A 195 -10.51 8.17 -16.72
CA PRO A 195 -11.18 7.13 -15.92
C PRO A 195 -11.76 6.00 -16.79
N LEU A 196 -11.94 4.85 -16.16
CA LEU A 196 -12.65 3.74 -16.77
C LEU A 196 -14.08 4.18 -17.12
N PRO A 197 -14.58 3.95 -18.36
CA PRO A 197 -15.93 4.36 -18.76
C PRO A 197 -16.99 3.47 -18.10
N LEU A 198 -17.45 3.87 -16.91
CA LEU A 198 -18.31 3.09 -16.03
C LEU A 198 -19.70 2.76 -16.61
N ASP A 199 -20.15 3.47 -17.64
CA ASP A 199 -21.36 3.19 -18.41
C ASP A 199 -21.21 2.00 -19.37
N ARG A 200 -19.98 1.59 -19.66
CA ARG A 200 -19.63 0.51 -20.59
C ARG A 200 -19.18 -0.77 -19.90
N VAL A 201 -19.11 -0.80 -18.57
CA VAL A 201 -18.65 -1.97 -17.81
C VAL A 201 -19.82 -2.68 -17.12
N ALA A 202 -19.77 -4.00 -17.09
CA ALA A 202 -20.65 -4.82 -16.25
C ALA A 202 -20.19 -4.80 -14.79
N TYR A 203 -18.88 -4.84 -14.58
CA TYR A 203 -18.23 -4.74 -13.26
C TYR A 203 -16.86 -4.07 -13.41
N PRO A 204 -16.56 -3.02 -12.66
CA PRO A 204 -15.33 -2.22 -12.84
C PRO A 204 -14.08 -2.89 -12.28
N GLY A 205 -14.22 -3.94 -11.49
CA GLY A 205 -13.15 -4.51 -10.69
C GLY A 205 -12.88 -3.70 -9.42
N GLY A 206 -11.99 -4.21 -8.59
CA GLY A 206 -11.57 -3.55 -7.36
C GLY A 206 -10.42 -2.55 -7.55
N TYR A 207 -9.89 -2.37 -8.77
CA TYR A 207 -8.79 -1.45 -9.03
C TYR A 207 -9.23 0.02 -9.03
N PRO A 208 -10.27 0.42 -9.75
CA PRO A 208 -10.71 1.81 -9.73
C PRO A 208 -11.51 2.13 -8.47
N ASN A 209 -11.57 3.42 -8.12
CA ASN A 209 -12.57 3.94 -7.20
C ASN A 209 -13.94 4.06 -7.88
N SER A 210 -14.97 4.55 -7.18
CA SER A 210 -16.33 4.62 -7.71
C SER A 210 -16.54 5.65 -8.83
N GLU A 211 -15.54 6.48 -9.14
CA GLU A 211 -15.50 7.35 -10.32
C GLU A 211 -14.74 6.73 -11.50
N GLY A 212 -14.23 5.52 -11.36
CA GLY A 212 -13.51 4.82 -12.42
C GLY A 212 -12.01 5.10 -12.46
N PHE A 213 -11.44 5.78 -11.46
CA PHE A 213 -10.02 6.09 -11.42
C PHE A 213 -9.21 5.00 -10.74
N ASN A 214 -8.21 4.46 -11.44
CA ASN A 214 -7.17 3.65 -10.81
C ASN A 214 -6.19 4.57 -10.10
N ILE A 215 -6.26 4.62 -8.77
CA ILE A 215 -5.51 5.54 -7.91
C ILE A 215 -4.00 5.39 -8.12
N MET A 216 -3.51 4.15 -8.32
CA MET A 216 -2.09 3.88 -8.54
C MET A 216 -1.53 4.59 -9.78
N HIS A 217 -2.37 4.82 -10.78
CA HIS A 217 -2.02 5.48 -12.04
C HIS A 217 -2.46 6.94 -12.12
N ASP A 218 -3.06 7.49 -11.05
CA ASP A 218 -3.30 8.94 -10.90
C ASP A 218 -1.99 9.64 -10.53
N ALA A 219 -1.04 9.62 -11.45
CA ALA A 219 0.36 9.95 -11.22
C ALA A 219 0.91 10.98 -12.21
N CYS A 220 0.05 11.80 -12.79
CA CYS A 220 0.47 12.90 -13.67
C CYS A 220 0.74 14.16 -12.82
N PRO A 221 2.00 14.64 -12.69
CA PRO A 221 2.31 15.85 -11.95
C PRO A 221 1.48 17.04 -12.45
N GLY A 222 0.86 17.79 -11.53
CA GLY A 222 -0.01 18.91 -11.84
C GLY A 222 -1.45 18.53 -12.27
N HIS A 223 -1.74 17.25 -12.45
CA HIS A 223 -3.04 16.76 -12.90
C HIS A 223 -3.60 15.63 -12.05
N ILE A 224 -3.24 15.57 -10.77
CA ILE A 224 -3.81 14.59 -9.84
C ILE A 224 -5.30 14.87 -9.66
N ARG A 225 -6.13 13.85 -9.86
CA ARG A 225 -7.58 13.98 -9.91
C ARG A 225 -8.28 13.47 -8.68
N THR A 226 -7.88 12.28 -8.19
CA THR A 226 -8.54 11.59 -7.08
C THR A 226 -8.28 12.26 -5.73
N ALA A 227 -9.28 12.23 -4.86
CA ALA A 227 -9.14 12.72 -3.50
C ALA A 227 -8.10 11.91 -2.71
N GLU A 228 -8.07 10.60 -2.97
CA GLU A 228 -7.16 9.63 -2.35
C GLU A 228 -5.70 9.94 -2.69
N ALA A 229 -5.34 10.05 -3.98
CA ALA A 229 -3.97 10.36 -4.38
C ALA A 229 -3.50 11.72 -3.87
N LYS A 230 -4.38 12.74 -3.93
CA LYS A 230 -4.10 14.07 -3.35
C LYS A 230 -3.81 14.01 -1.85
N ALA A 231 -4.61 13.23 -1.10
CA ALA A 231 -4.43 13.09 0.34
C ALA A 231 -3.13 12.35 0.67
N LEU A 232 -2.81 11.28 -0.07
CA LEU A 232 -1.55 10.55 0.08
C LEU A 232 -0.34 11.45 -0.16
N LEU A 233 -0.32 12.21 -1.25
CA LEU A 233 0.78 13.11 -1.58
C LEU A 233 0.97 14.18 -0.51
N ARG A 234 -0.14 14.81 -0.04
CA ARG A 234 -0.09 15.79 1.05
C ARG A 234 0.43 15.19 2.35
N LEU A 235 0.02 13.97 2.68
CA LEU A 235 0.49 13.25 3.88
C LEU A 235 1.99 13.01 3.81
N ILE A 236 2.46 12.48 2.69
CA ILE A 236 3.86 12.13 2.46
C ILE A 236 4.75 13.40 2.47
N GLU A 237 4.30 14.46 1.82
CA GLU A 237 4.96 15.75 1.84
C GLU A 237 5.00 16.34 3.26
N ARG A 238 3.83 16.43 3.92
CA ARG A 238 3.69 17.02 5.26
C ARG A 238 4.59 16.37 6.30
N TYR A 239 4.70 15.05 6.29
CA TYR A 239 5.48 14.30 7.28
C TYR A 239 6.85 13.88 6.75
N SER A 240 7.25 14.37 5.58
CA SER A 240 8.52 14.07 4.92
C SER A 240 8.87 12.59 5.02
N ALA A 241 8.00 11.74 4.47
CA ALA A 241 8.22 10.30 4.50
C ALA A 241 9.59 9.95 3.92
N ASP A 242 10.31 9.04 4.58
CA ASP A 242 11.61 8.55 4.13
C ASP A 242 11.47 7.27 3.31
N PHE A 243 10.45 6.49 3.66
CA PHE A 243 10.17 5.22 3.00
C PHE A 243 8.66 5.01 2.88
N VAL A 244 8.22 4.56 1.72
CA VAL A 244 6.83 4.17 1.46
C VAL A 244 6.82 2.74 0.92
N LEU A 245 6.19 1.82 1.63
CA LEU A 245 5.85 0.51 1.09
C LEU A 245 4.40 0.53 0.62
N ASN A 246 4.24 0.45 -0.68
CA ASN A 246 2.95 0.32 -1.34
C ASN A 246 2.66 -1.16 -1.53
N ALA A 247 1.76 -1.70 -0.72
CA ALA A 247 1.52 -3.13 -0.65
C ALA A 247 0.31 -3.53 -1.48
N HIS A 248 0.57 -4.39 -2.45
CA HIS A 248 -0.32 -4.94 -3.46
C HIS A 248 -0.38 -6.46 -3.39
N SER A 249 -1.13 -7.06 -4.28
CA SER A 249 -1.20 -8.51 -4.47
C SER A 249 -1.39 -8.89 -5.94
N CYS A 250 -0.76 -9.98 -6.32
CA CYS A 250 -0.86 -10.51 -7.68
C CYS A 250 -1.16 -12.02 -7.65
N GLU A 251 -1.30 -12.61 -8.82
CA GLU A 251 -1.46 -14.05 -9.01
C GLU A 251 -0.15 -14.84 -8.93
N GLY A 252 0.98 -14.14 -8.92
CA GLY A 252 2.32 -14.74 -8.87
C GLY A 252 2.79 -15.10 -7.46
N GLU A 253 4.05 -15.49 -7.33
CA GLU A 253 4.69 -15.64 -6.02
C GLU A 253 4.89 -14.28 -5.35
N PRO A 254 4.90 -14.22 -4.00
CA PRO A 254 5.19 -12.99 -3.30
C PRO A 254 6.53 -12.39 -3.73
N VAL A 255 6.56 -11.10 -3.97
CA VAL A 255 7.78 -10.42 -4.43
C VAL A 255 7.79 -8.94 -4.06
N LEU A 256 8.88 -8.46 -3.49
CA LEU A 256 9.16 -7.03 -3.53
C LEU A 256 9.61 -6.70 -4.96
N LEU A 257 8.95 -5.75 -5.60
CA LEU A 257 9.30 -5.34 -6.96
C LEU A 257 10.56 -4.47 -6.95
N PRO A 258 11.39 -4.53 -8.02
CA PRO A 258 12.51 -3.62 -8.15
C PRO A 258 12.02 -2.17 -8.30
N PRO A 259 12.85 -1.18 -7.92
CA PRO A 259 12.47 0.22 -8.04
C PRO A 259 12.31 0.64 -9.51
N SER A 260 11.62 1.76 -9.75
CA SER A 260 11.54 2.37 -11.08
C SER A 260 12.89 2.98 -11.49
N GLU A 261 13.28 2.83 -12.76
CA GLU A 261 14.46 3.48 -13.34
C GLU A 261 14.34 5.02 -13.38
N PHE A 262 13.12 5.54 -13.28
CA PHE A 262 12.84 6.97 -13.22
C PHE A 262 13.00 7.57 -11.83
N ASN A 263 13.41 6.78 -10.85
CA ASN A 263 13.74 7.26 -9.53
C ASN A 263 15.15 7.87 -9.50
N TYR A 264 15.41 8.65 -8.46
CA TYR A 264 16.75 9.15 -8.18
C TYR A 264 17.77 8.01 -8.09
N LEU A 265 18.96 8.18 -8.64
CA LEU A 265 19.95 7.09 -8.79
C LEU A 265 20.29 6.40 -7.46
N SER A 266 20.42 7.15 -6.37
CA SER A 266 20.67 6.58 -5.04
C SER A 266 19.50 5.72 -4.54
N HIS A 267 18.26 6.05 -4.93
CA HIS A 267 17.06 5.27 -4.61
C HIS A 267 17.00 3.98 -5.42
N VAL A 268 17.44 4.00 -6.67
CA VAL A 268 17.55 2.78 -7.49
C VAL A 268 18.49 1.78 -6.82
N GLY A 269 19.68 2.22 -6.40
CA GLY A 269 20.63 1.35 -5.70
C GLY A 269 20.12 0.79 -4.39
N ARG A 270 19.49 1.63 -3.54
CA ARG A 270 18.88 1.19 -2.27
C ARG A 270 17.69 0.27 -2.49
N GLY A 271 16.84 0.59 -3.46
CA GLY A 271 15.70 -0.24 -3.82
C GLY A 271 16.11 -1.62 -4.34
N LEU A 272 17.19 -1.74 -5.09
CA LEU A 272 17.73 -3.03 -5.54
C LEU A 272 18.30 -3.85 -4.38
N ARG A 273 18.95 -3.21 -3.39
CA ARG A 273 19.38 -3.91 -2.16
C ARG A 273 18.19 -4.41 -1.34
N ALA A 274 17.17 -3.56 -1.16
CA ALA A 274 15.93 -3.94 -0.49
C ALA A 274 15.21 -5.08 -1.22
N TYR A 275 15.11 -4.99 -2.55
CA TYR A 275 14.60 -6.06 -3.42
C TYR A 275 15.30 -7.41 -3.13
N SER A 276 16.62 -7.40 -3.12
CA SER A 276 17.41 -8.62 -2.90
C SER A 276 17.23 -9.16 -1.47
N ALA A 277 17.24 -8.28 -0.47
CA ALA A 277 17.11 -8.67 0.94
C ALA A 277 15.72 -9.28 1.23
N VAL A 278 14.65 -8.60 0.83
CA VAL A 278 13.29 -9.06 1.09
C VAL A 278 12.98 -10.34 0.34
N ASN A 279 13.28 -10.42 -0.95
CA ASN A 279 12.97 -11.61 -1.73
C ASN A 279 13.77 -12.84 -1.27
N ARG A 280 14.98 -12.64 -0.75
CA ARG A 280 15.74 -13.70 -0.09
C ARG A 280 15.09 -14.11 1.23
N ALA A 281 14.69 -13.17 2.07
CA ALA A 281 14.02 -13.46 3.33
C ALA A 281 12.71 -14.24 3.13
N LEU A 282 11.91 -13.85 2.12
CA LEU A 282 10.70 -14.59 1.75
C LEU A 282 10.99 -16.02 1.29
N PHE A 283 12.08 -16.23 0.53
CA PHE A 283 12.52 -17.55 0.09
C PHE A 283 12.99 -18.39 1.28
N GLU A 284 13.84 -17.85 2.16
CA GLU A 284 14.36 -18.53 3.35
C GLU A 284 13.24 -18.87 4.35
N ALA A 285 12.19 -18.06 4.43
CA ALA A 285 11.00 -18.33 5.23
C ALA A 285 10.03 -19.35 4.59
N GLY A 286 10.31 -19.85 3.39
CA GLY A 286 9.44 -20.78 2.67
C GLY A 286 8.14 -20.16 2.15
N LEU A 287 8.05 -18.84 2.13
CA LEU A 287 6.90 -18.07 1.62
C LEU A 287 6.97 -17.84 0.11
N ARG A 288 8.12 -18.05 -0.47
CA ARG A 288 8.42 -17.99 -1.90
C ARG A 288 9.17 -19.25 -2.32
N LYS A 289 8.84 -19.82 -3.48
CA LYS A 289 9.43 -21.08 -3.97
C LYS A 289 10.73 -20.87 -4.75
N THR A 290 10.85 -19.71 -5.42
CA THR A 290 12.01 -19.42 -6.26
C THR A 290 12.87 -18.33 -5.62
N PRO A 291 14.21 -18.47 -5.61
CA PRO A 291 15.07 -17.38 -5.20
C PRO A 291 14.88 -16.17 -6.13
N ALA A 292 15.07 -14.96 -5.62
CA ALA A 292 15.05 -13.78 -6.46
C ALA A 292 16.20 -13.81 -7.45
N GLY A 293 15.90 -13.55 -8.72
CA GLY A 293 16.90 -13.28 -9.72
C GLY A 293 17.54 -11.89 -9.55
N GLU A 294 18.39 -11.48 -10.46
CA GLU A 294 18.90 -10.11 -10.51
C GLU A 294 17.73 -9.12 -10.68
N GLY A 295 17.61 -8.19 -9.75
CA GLY A 295 16.66 -7.10 -9.87
C GLY A 295 17.10 -6.12 -10.97
N ARG A 296 16.20 -5.83 -11.89
CA ARG A 296 16.38 -4.74 -12.87
C ARG A 296 15.33 -3.68 -12.63
N PRO A 297 15.71 -2.38 -12.62
CA PRO A 297 14.75 -1.32 -12.46
C PRO A 297 13.60 -1.42 -13.47
N GLY A 298 12.39 -1.18 -13.03
CA GLY A 298 11.20 -1.20 -13.87
C GLY A 298 11.02 0.12 -14.64
N ARG A 299 10.36 0.06 -15.79
CA ARG A 299 10.07 1.25 -16.62
C ARG A 299 8.71 1.88 -16.33
N GLN A 300 8.23 1.74 -15.11
CA GLN A 300 6.92 2.27 -14.74
C GLN A 300 7.08 3.64 -14.10
N VAL A 301 6.18 4.56 -14.47
CA VAL A 301 5.89 5.79 -13.74
C VAL A 301 4.49 5.65 -13.17
N ASN A 302 4.38 5.74 -11.87
CA ASN A 302 3.13 5.61 -11.14
C ASN A 302 3.19 6.42 -9.84
N LEU A 303 2.24 6.22 -8.94
CA LEU A 303 2.13 6.99 -7.70
C LEU A 303 3.39 6.90 -6.81
N ASN A 304 4.15 5.79 -6.84
CA ASN A 304 5.42 5.68 -6.12
C ASN A 304 6.45 6.73 -6.54
N ASN A 305 6.52 7.05 -7.84
CA ASN A 305 7.42 8.10 -8.32
C ASN A 305 7.00 9.48 -7.78
N LEU A 306 5.71 9.72 -7.65
CA LEU A 306 5.22 10.96 -7.06
C LEU A 306 5.50 11.04 -5.56
N PHE A 307 5.48 9.92 -4.84
CA PHE A 307 5.91 9.90 -3.43
C PHE A 307 7.38 10.31 -3.30
N THR A 308 8.23 9.81 -4.19
CA THR A 308 9.64 10.23 -4.26
C THR A 308 9.76 11.72 -4.57
N LEU A 309 9.00 12.24 -5.53
CA LEU A 309 9.03 13.66 -5.86
C LEU A 309 8.48 14.56 -4.75
N ALA A 310 7.50 14.08 -3.97
CA ALA A 310 6.89 14.86 -2.90
C ALA A 310 7.81 15.03 -1.68
N SER A 311 8.58 14.01 -1.30
CA SER A 311 9.37 14.04 -0.05
C SER A 311 10.77 13.44 -0.14
N GLY A 312 11.18 12.95 -1.30
CA GLY A 312 12.43 12.19 -1.42
C GLY A 312 12.33 10.76 -0.88
N ALA A 313 11.12 10.25 -0.63
CA ALA A 313 10.93 8.91 -0.12
C ALA A 313 11.47 7.82 -1.07
N LEU A 314 12.10 6.79 -0.51
CA LEU A 314 12.27 5.53 -1.23
C LEU A 314 10.91 4.83 -1.24
N ALA A 315 10.25 4.78 -2.40
CA ALA A 315 8.96 4.14 -2.55
C ALA A 315 9.10 2.81 -3.32
N LEU A 316 8.65 1.72 -2.72
CA LEU A 316 8.70 0.37 -3.29
C LEU A 316 7.32 -0.29 -3.29
N THR A 317 7.14 -1.30 -4.12
CA THR A 317 5.92 -2.10 -4.19
C THR A 317 6.20 -3.51 -3.72
N LEU A 318 5.41 -3.97 -2.75
CA LEU A 318 5.28 -5.39 -2.44
C LEU A 318 4.10 -5.94 -3.25
N GLU A 319 4.30 -7.04 -3.94
CA GLU A 319 3.22 -7.89 -4.44
C GLU A 319 3.12 -9.12 -3.52
N CYS A 320 2.08 -9.19 -2.70
CA CYS A 320 1.71 -10.42 -2.02
C CYS A 320 1.09 -11.39 -3.03
N THR A 321 0.60 -12.53 -2.61
CA THR A 321 -0.02 -13.50 -3.54
C THR A 321 -1.45 -13.80 -3.16
N VAL A 322 -2.31 -13.98 -4.17
CA VAL A 322 -3.66 -14.51 -4.00
C VAL A 322 -3.74 -15.99 -4.36
N SER A 323 -2.76 -16.54 -5.10
CA SER A 323 -2.86 -17.88 -5.69
C SER A 323 -1.81 -18.88 -5.25
N GLY A 324 -0.72 -18.45 -4.66
CA GLY A 324 0.50 -19.24 -4.46
C GLY A 324 0.42 -20.49 -3.57
N GLY A 325 -0.79 -20.95 -3.22
CA GLY A 325 -0.98 -22.09 -2.31
C GLY A 325 -0.63 -21.77 -0.86
N LEU A 326 -0.42 -20.47 -0.52
CA LEU A 326 -0.21 -20.02 0.84
C LEU A 326 -1.52 -20.01 1.64
N SER A 327 -1.45 -20.33 2.93
CA SER A 327 -2.56 -20.13 3.86
C SER A 327 -2.78 -18.64 4.13
N PHE A 328 -3.92 -18.27 4.74
CA PHE A 328 -4.16 -16.90 5.20
C PHE A 328 -3.05 -16.40 6.15
N GLU A 329 -2.59 -17.28 7.02
CA GLU A 329 -1.51 -16.99 7.96
C GLU A 329 -0.20 -16.70 7.25
N GLN A 330 0.18 -17.55 6.28
CA GLN A 330 1.36 -17.34 5.46
C GLN A 330 1.28 -16.06 4.61
N MET A 331 0.09 -15.67 4.14
CA MET A 331 -0.11 -14.38 3.46
C MET A 331 0.14 -13.18 4.40
N LEU A 332 -0.25 -13.27 5.68
CA LEU A 332 0.14 -12.29 6.69
C LEU A 332 1.65 -12.31 6.91
N ASP A 333 2.26 -13.49 6.99
CA ASP A 333 3.69 -13.65 7.21
C ASP A 333 4.53 -13.06 6.07
N VAL A 334 4.06 -13.12 4.81
CA VAL A 334 4.69 -12.40 3.69
C VAL A 334 4.85 -10.92 4.02
N ASN A 335 3.81 -10.30 4.54
CA ASN A 335 3.82 -8.88 4.87
C ASN A 335 4.69 -8.59 6.12
N PHE A 336 4.62 -9.44 7.16
CA PHE A 336 5.44 -9.33 8.37
C PHE A 336 6.93 -9.47 8.05
N VAL A 337 7.32 -10.51 7.33
CA VAL A 337 8.72 -10.75 6.93
C VAL A 337 9.24 -9.61 6.04
N THR A 338 8.43 -9.16 5.09
CA THR A 338 8.79 -8.04 4.23
C THR A 338 9.04 -6.77 5.04
N PHE A 339 8.10 -6.41 5.92
CA PHE A 339 8.19 -5.17 6.68
C PHE A 339 9.36 -5.20 7.67
N GLU A 340 9.53 -6.30 8.40
CA GLU A 340 10.67 -6.49 9.32
C GLU A 340 12.01 -6.37 8.59
N THR A 341 12.16 -7.06 7.45
CA THR A 341 13.40 -7.02 6.65
C THR A 341 13.69 -5.62 6.12
N LEU A 342 12.67 -4.87 5.71
CA LEU A 342 12.83 -3.49 5.24
C LEU A 342 13.25 -2.55 6.36
N LEU A 343 12.65 -2.65 7.55
CA LEU A 343 13.03 -1.83 8.70
C LEU A 343 14.47 -2.12 9.12
N GLU A 344 14.87 -3.38 9.18
CA GLU A 344 16.25 -3.79 9.47
C GLU A 344 17.23 -3.26 8.42
N SER A 345 16.89 -3.38 7.14
CA SER A 345 17.69 -2.83 6.04
C SER A 345 17.84 -1.32 6.14
N GLY A 346 16.79 -0.62 6.58
CA GLY A 346 16.80 0.83 6.78
C GLY A 346 17.67 1.29 7.95
N LEU A 347 17.91 0.45 8.97
CA LEU A 347 18.88 0.72 10.04
C LEU A 347 20.32 0.52 9.55
N ALA A 348 20.55 -0.50 8.72
CA ALA A 348 21.88 -0.81 8.19
C ALA A 348 22.30 0.15 7.06
N ASP A 349 21.37 0.54 6.20
CA ASP A 349 21.56 1.50 5.09
C ASP A 349 20.40 2.48 5.10
N PRO A 350 20.51 3.60 5.81
CA PRO A 350 19.41 4.54 6.02
C PRO A 350 18.72 4.92 4.72
N PHE A 351 17.39 4.91 4.73
CA PHE A 351 16.56 5.27 3.57
C PHE A 351 16.92 6.64 3.03
N VAL A 352 17.34 7.53 3.94
CA VAL A 352 17.83 8.86 3.62
C VAL A 352 19.07 9.15 4.47
N LYS A 353 20.15 9.61 3.85
CA LYS A 353 21.35 10.03 4.57
C LYS A 353 21.08 11.36 5.27
N ARG A 354 20.82 11.30 6.57
CA ARG A 354 20.59 12.48 7.42
C ARG A 354 21.84 13.00 8.11
N GLU A 355 22.91 12.23 8.10
CA GLU A 355 24.10 12.48 8.91
C GLU A 355 25.01 13.61 8.38
N THR A 356 24.79 14.09 7.18
CA THR A 356 25.69 15.04 6.54
C THR A 356 25.53 16.49 7.03
N LEU A 357 24.55 16.79 7.87
CA LEU A 357 24.29 18.14 8.38
C LEU A 357 24.90 18.48 9.73
N LEU A 358 25.49 17.53 10.42
CA LEU A 358 26.12 17.77 11.73
C LEU A 358 27.63 17.95 11.65
N ARG A 359 28.17 18.17 10.46
CA ARG A 359 29.60 18.49 10.28
C ARG A 359 29.80 19.89 9.74
#